data_44c8e6978dd6ca5024641e38f8bd889a
#
_entry.id   44c8e6978dd6ca5024641e38f8bd889a
#
_cell.length_a   1.000
_cell.length_b   1.000
_cell.length_c   1.000
_cell.angle_alpha   90.00
_cell.angle_beta   90.00
_cell.angle_gamma   90.00
#
_symmetry.space_group_name_H-M   'P 1'
#
loop_
_entity.id
_entity.type
_entity.pdbx_description
1 polymer ?
#
loop_
_entity_poly.entity_id
_entity_poly.type
_entity_poly.pdbx_seq_one_letter_code
_entity_poly.pdbx_strand_id
1 'polypeptide(L)'
;MEGKRSGLFANSNDWLYLGLALFFVLTIAFLLPITPNDYWWYVRVGRDTLQSGAVPTVDALTYTQAGTPAVYHSWLSALLFWLLYRAGGIPLTVLVRGIILALAYALIWRLARRVGGGPRLASLLTLLAALA
;
A
#
# COMPACT_ATOMS: atom_id res chain seq x y z
N MET A 1 -27.99 14.12 -30.56
CA MET A 1 -26.59 14.14 -30.16
C MET A 1 -26.33 12.92 -29.28
N GLU A 2 -25.97 11.81 -29.89
CA GLU A 2 -25.64 10.55 -29.18
C GLU A 2 -24.23 10.68 -28.64
N GLY A 3 -24.13 10.91 -27.33
CA GLY A 3 -22.85 10.86 -26.62
C GLY A 3 -22.29 9.44 -26.63
N LYS A 4 -21.38 9.18 -27.55
CA LYS A 4 -20.59 7.97 -27.61
C LYS A 4 -19.86 7.82 -26.24
N ARG A 5 -20.43 7.06 -25.32
CA ARG A 5 -19.74 6.60 -24.11
C ARG A 5 -18.62 5.67 -24.59
N SER A 6 -17.49 6.26 -24.93
CA SER A 6 -16.28 5.47 -25.15
C SER A 6 -15.97 4.74 -23.85
N GLY A 7 -16.03 3.42 -23.87
CA GLY A 7 -15.66 2.61 -22.72
C GLY A 7 -14.26 3.02 -22.24
N LEU A 8 -14.00 2.96 -20.94
CA LEU A 8 -12.72 3.31 -20.31
C LEU A 8 -11.50 2.65 -20.96
N PHE A 9 -11.73 1.60 -21.77
CA PHE A 9 -10.73 0.81 -22.49
C PHE A 9 -11.13 0.63 -23.96
N ALA A 10 -11.35 1.75 -24.65
CA ALA A 10 -11.80 1.73 -26.04
C ALA A 10 -10.72 1.28 -27.06
N ASN A 11 -9.43 1.27 -26.64
CA ASN A 11 -8.30 0.89 -27.49
C ASN A 11 -7.39 -0.13 -26.80
N SER A 12 -6.83 -1.07 -27.56
CA SER A 12 -5.79 -2.00 -27.10
C SER A 12 -4.57 -1.31 -26.45
N ASN A 13 -4.28 -0.08 -26.88
CA ASN A 13 -3.20 0.73 -26.33
C ASN A 13 -3.45 1.20 -24.89
N ASP A 14 -4.70 1.32 -24.45
CA ASP A 14 -5.03 1.72 -23.09
C ASP A 14 -4.51 0.71 -22.05
N TRP A 15 -4.67 -0.59 -22.35
CA TRP A 15 -4.15 -1.67 -21.51
C TRP A 15 -2.62 -1.71 -21.47
N LEU A 16 -1.98 -1.44 -22.60
CA LEU A 16 -0.53 -1.38 -22.68
C LEU A 16 0.02 -0.26 -21.80
N TYR A 17 -0.52 0.95 -21.91
CA TYR A 17 -0.06 2.09 -21.11
C TYR A 17 -0.33 1.92 -19.62
N LEU A 18 -1.48 1.38 -19.24
CA LEU A 18 -1.76 1.02 -17.84
C LEU A 18 -0.78 -0.05 -17.35
N GLY A 19 -0.60 -1.12 -18.12
CA GLY A 19 0.30 -2.20 -17.77
C GLY A 19 1.74 -1.74 -17.55
N LEU A 20 2.26 -0.88 -18.42
CA LEU A 20 3.61 -0.32 -18.28
C LEU A 20 3.73 0.57 -17.03
N ALA A 21 2.72 1.42 -16.76
CA ALA A 21 2.72 2.26 -15.57
C ALA A 21 2.69 1.42 -14.28
N LEU A 22 1.81 0.42 -14.22
CA LEU A 22 1.73 -0.47 -13.05
C LEU A 22 2.96 -1.37 -12.90
N PHE A 23 3.55 -1.85 -14.00
CA PHE A 23 4.81 -2.58 -13.96
C PHE A 23 5.92 -1.75 -13.29
N PHE A 24 6.05 -0.49 -13.67
CA PHE A 24 7.04 0.41 -13.07
C PHE A 24 6.75 0.65 -11.58
N VAL A 25 5.49 0.94 -11.20
CA VAL A 25 5.09 1.10 -9.81
C VAL A 25 5.41 -0.15 -8.99
N LEU A 26 5.07 -1.33 -9.49
CA LEU A 26 5.37 -2.60 -8.83
C LEU A 26 6.88 -2.83 -8.70
N THR A 27 7.64 -2.52 -9.75
CA THR A 27 9.10 -2.63 -9.71
C THR A 27 9.68 -1.79 -8.57
N ILE A 28 9.26 -0.54 -8.43
CA ILE A 28 9.67 0.33 -7.31
C ILE A 28 9.20 -0.29 -5.98
N ALA A 29 7.94 -0.72 -5.87
CA ALA A 29 7.39 -1.28 -4.65
C ALA A 29 8.13 -2.54 -4.18
N PHE A 30 8.63 -3.36 -5.09
CA PHE A 30 9.39 -4.58 -4.76
C PHE A 30 10.88 -4.34 -4.54
N LEU A 31 11.47 -3.35 -5.21
CA LEU A 31 12.89 -3.02 -5.04
C LEU A 31 13.16 -2.20 -3.77
N LEU A 32 12.21 -1.38 -3.32
CA LEU A 32 12.38 -0.63 -2.10
C LEU A 32 12.26 -1.56 -0.88
N PRO A 33 13.31 -1.65 -0.06
CA PRO A 33 13.27 -2.48 1.14
C PRO A 33 12.21 -1.96 2.13
N ILE A 34 11.68 -2.85 2.96
CA ILE A 34 10.94 -2.43 4.14
C ILE A 34 11.96 -1.84 5.11
N THR A 35 11.82 -0.55 5.41
CA THR A 35 12.63 0.11 6.44
C THR A 35 12.34 -0.56 7.78
N PRO A 36 13.35 -1.11 8.48
CA PRO A 36 13.12 -1.98 9.63
C PRO A 36 12.58 -1.27 10.87
N ASN A 37 12.71 0.07 10.94
CA ASN A 37 12.48 0.85 12.16
C ASN A 37 11.09 0.61 12.79
N ASP A 38 10.02 0.76 12.02
CA ASP A 38 8.67 0.65 12.58
C ASP A 38 8.01 -0.69 12.29
N TYR A 39 8.46 -1.41 11.27
CA TYR A 39 7.84 -2.69 10.86
C TYR A 39 7.83 -3.72 11.99
N TRP A 40 8.97 -3.94 12.62
CA TRP A 40 9.10 -4.92 13.71
C TRP A 40 8.35 -4.50 14.96
N TRP A 41 8.26 -3.20 15.19
CA TRP A 41 7.45 -2.64 16.27
C TRP A 41 5.96 -2.96 16.04
N TYR A 42 5.43 -2.71 14.84
CA TYR A 42 4.05 -3.07 14.48
C TYR A 42 3.80 -4.58 14.59
N VAL A 43 4.69 -5.41 14.07
CA VAL A 43 4.60 -6.87 14.16
C VAL A 43 4.55 -7.31 15.63
N ARG A 44 5.37 -6.72 16.50
CA ARG A 44 5.40 -7.02 17.93
C ARG A 44 4.12 -6.58 18.62
N VAL A 45 3.68 -5.35 18.47
CA VAL A 45 2.43 -4.82 19.05
C VAL A 45 1.22 -5.64 18.59
N GLY A 46 1.15 -5.97 17.30
CA GLY A 46 0.08 -6.79 16.75
C GLY A 46 0.03 -8.20 17.36
N ARG A 47 1.19 -8.81 17.55
CA ARG A 47 1.28 -10.11 18.23
C ARG A 47 0.77 -10.02 19.67
N ASP A 48 1.26 -9.06 20.41
CA ASP A 48 0.93 -8.91 21.83
C ASP A 48 -0.56 -8.56 22.01
N THR A 49 -1.13 -7.73 21.11
CA THR A 49 -2.58 -7.44 21.04
C THR A 49 -3.40 -8.71 20.80
N LEU A 50 -2.99 -9.56 19.85
CA LEU A 50 -3.72 -10.79 19.56
C LEU A 50 -3.62 -11.80 20.70
N GLN A 51 -2.47 -11.88 21.35
CA GLN A 51 -2.23 -12.85 22.45
C GLN A 51 -2.95 -12.46 23.74
N SER A 52 -3.01 -11.17 24.05
CA SER A 52 -3.68 -10.66 25.25
C SER A 52 -5.19 -10.44 25.08
N GLY A 53 -5.67 -10.38 23.82
CA GLY A 53 -7.05 -10.00 23.51
C GLY A 53 -7.38 -8.52 23.76
N ALA A 54 -6.38 -7.70 24.07
CA ALA A 54 -6.54 -6.27 24.36
C ALA A 54 -5.38 -5.46 23.77
N VAL A 55 -5.65 -4.21 23.40
CA VAL A 55 -4.59 -3.28 22.97
C VAL A 55 -3.75 -2.92 24.20
N PRO A 56 -2.41 -3.04 24.12
CA PRO A 56 -1.55 -2.66 25.23
C PRO A 56 -1.76 -1.19 25.62
N THR A 57 -1.81 -0.90 26.91
CA THR A 57 -1.97 0.46 27.46
C THR A 57 -0.71 0.96 28.14
N VAL A 58 0.33 0.12 28.17
CA VAL A 58 1.61 0.40 28.82
C VAL A 58 2.72 0.13 27.82
N ASP A 59 3.74 0.97 27.82
CA ASP A 59 4.93 0.77 27.00
C ASP A 59 5.78 -0.39 27.54
N ALA A 60 5.88 -1.45 26.75
CA ALA A 60 6.72 -2.62 27.02
C ALA A 60 7.90 -2.73 26.04
N LEU A 61 8.06 -1.80 25.10
CA LEU A 61 8.99 -1.94 23.98
C LEU A 61 10.15 -0.96 24.03
N THR A 62 9.99 0.19 24.68
CA THR A 62 11.07 1.17 24.79
C THR A 62 11.84 0.97 26.10
N TYR A 63 13.15 1.12 26.02
CA TYR A 63 14.00 0.96 27.18
C TYR A 63 13.80 2.08 28.23
N THR A 64 13.64 3.32 27.75
CA THR A 64 13.58 4.51 28.60
C THR A 64 12.20 4.82 29.17
N GLN A 65 11.14 4.30 28.54
CA GLN A 65 9.75 4.56 28.92
C GLN A 65 8.98 3.30 29.32
N ALA A 66 9.69 2.20 29.53
CA ALA A 66 9.07 0.93 29.94
C ALA A 66 8.23 1.11 31.20
N GLY A 67 6.98 0.62 31.16
CA GLY A 67 6.05 0.74 32.27
C GLY A 67 5.22 2.04 32.30
N THR A 68 5.48 3.01 31.42
CA THR A 68 4.66 4.23 31.37
C THR A 68 3.39 4.00 30.54
N PRO A 69 2.30 4.77 30.80
CA PRO A 69 1.10 4.72 29.98
C PRO A 69 1.40 5.04 28.52
N ALA A 70 0.94 4.19 27.59
CA ALA A 70 1.14 4.35 26.16
C ALA A 70 -0.17 4.16 25.39
N VAL A 71 -0.36 4.95 24.33
CA VAL A 71 -1.53 4.85 23.45
C VAL A 71 -1.10 4.33 22.08
N TYR A 72 -1.51 3.13 21.77
CA TYR A 72 -1.23 2.48 20.48
C TYR A 72 -2.35 2.76 19.47
N HIS A 73 -2.41 3.99 18.95
CA HIS A 73 -3.47 4.41 17.99
C HIS A 73 -3.49 3.58 16.71
N SER A 74 -2.37 3.00 16.30
CA SER A 74 -2.24 2.17 15.07
C SER A 74 -2.40 0.66 15.35
N TRP A 75 -3.06 0.27 16.42
CA TRP A 75 -3.18 -1.13 16.85
C TRP A 75 -3.79 -2.04 15.77
N LEU A 76 -4.76 -1.55 14.99
CA LEU A 76 -5.36 -2.32 13.91
C LEU A 76 -4.37 -2.60 12.76
N SER A 77 -3.55 -1.60 12.40
CA SER A 77 -2.47 -1.80 11.43
C SER A 77 -1.43 -2.78 11.97
N ALA A 78 -1.07 -2.67 13.25
CA ALA A 78 -0.15 -3.59 13.90
C ALA A 78 -0.67 -5.03 13.86
N LEU A 79 -1.95 -5.24 14.15
CA LEU A 79 -2.59 -6.55 14.04
C LEU A 79 -2.53 -7.11 12.62
N LEU A 80 -2.81 -6.28 11.60
CA LEU A 80 -2.71 -6.67 10.20
C LEU A 80 -1.27 -7.06 9.82
N PHE A 81 -0.26 -6.28 10.21
CA PHE A 81 1.14 -6.60 9.97
C PHE A 81 1.55 -7.92 10.63
N TRP A 82 1.11 -8.17 11.86
CA TRP A 82 1.35 -9.46 12.52
C TRP A 82 0.69 -10.63 11.79
N LEU A 83 -0.56 -10.50 11.35
CA LEU A 83 -1.25 -11.56 10.63
C LEU A 83 -0.57 -11.87 9.28
N LEU A 84 -0.16 -10.85 8.53
CA LEU A 84 0.59 -11.02 7.28
C LEU A 84 1.94 -11.69 7.53
N TYR A 85 2.66 -11.23 8.56
CA TYR A 85 3.95 -11.81 8.92
C TYR A 85 3.81 -13.27 9.35
N ARG A 86 2.82 -13.60 10.15
CA ARG A 86 2.53 -14.97 10.59
C ARG A 86 2.16 -15.89 9.43
N ALA A 87 1.44 -15.38 8.43
CA ALA A 87 0.94 -16.17 7.29
C ALA A 87 2.02 -16.43 6.22
N GLY A 88 2.92 -15.48 5.97
CA GLY A 88 3.91 -15.60 4.89
C GLY A 88 5.15 -14.72 5.04
N GLY A 89 5.42 -14.23 6.24
CA GLY A 89 6.62 -13.45 6.54
C GLY A 89 6.69 -12.11 5.80
N ILE A 90 7.91 -11.62 5.66
CA ILE A 90 8.21 -10.39 4.89
C ILE A 90 7.75 -10.49 3.44
N PRO A 91 7.94 -11.61 2.70
CA PRO A 91 7.49 -11.70 1.31
C PRO A 91 5.99 -11.43 1.12
N LEU A 92 5.14 -11.97 1.99
CA LEU A 92 3.70 -11.72 1.92
C LEU A 92 3.35 -10.26 2.22
N THR A 93 4.03 -9.64 3.18
CA THR A 93 3.84 -8.21 3.49
C THR A 93 4.21 -7.33 2.29
N VAL A 94 5.33 -7.62 1.63
CA VAL A 94 5.77 -6.91 0.41
C VAL A 94 4.77 -7.11 -0.73
N LEU A 95 4.29 -8.33 -0.92
CA LEU A 95 3.28 -8.64 -1.94
C LEU A 95 1.99 -7.83 -1.72
N VAL A 96 1.45 -7.84 -0.50
CA VAL A 96 0.22 -7.09 -0.15
C VAL A 96 0.44 -5.59 -0.32
N ARG A 97 1.59 -5.04 0.09
CA ARG A 97 1.97 -3.65 -0.18
C ARG A 97 1.94 -3.35 -1.68
N GLY A 98 2.56 -4.21 -2.49
CA GLY A 98 2.59 -4.05 -3.96
C GLY A 98 1.18 -4.04 -4.56
N ILE A 99 0.30 -4.94 -4.14
CA ILE A 99 -1.10 -5.00 -4.59
C ILE A 99 -1.85 -3.71 -4.23
N ILE A 100 -1.73 -3.23 -3.00
CA ILE A 100 -2.39 -1.99 -2.55
C ILE A 100 -1.91 -0.80 -3.38
N LEU A 101 -0.60 -0.67 -3.61
CA LEU A 101 -0.03 0.39 -4.43
C LEU A 101 -0.51 0.28 -5.88
N ALA A 102 -0.49 -0.92 -6.48
CA ALA A 102 -0.98 -1.12 -7.84
C ALA A 102 -2.46 -0.71 -7.99
N LEU A 103 -3.31 -1.05 -7.03
CA LEU A 103 -4.72 -0.64 -7.02
C LEU A 103 -4.87 0.87 -6.89
N ALA A 104 -4.13 1.51 -5.98
CA ALA A 104 -4.16 2.95 -5.80
C ALA A 104 -3.75 3.70 -7.08
N TYR A 105 -2.64 3.30 -7.69
CA TYR A 105 -2.16 3.92 -8.93
C TYR A 105 -3.03 3.58 -10.16
N ALA A 106 -3.65 2.41 -10.21
CA ALA A 106 -4.66 2.11 -11.22
C ALA A 106 -5.89 3.03 -11.10
N LEU A 107 -6.29 3.38 -9.88
CA LEU A 107 -7.37 4.35 -9.65
C LEU A 107 -6.97 5.76 -10.08
N ILE A 108 -5.74 6.21 -9.80
CA ILE A 108 -5.20 7.49 -10.27
C ILE A 108 -5.22 7.53 -11.80
N TRP A 109 -4.73 6.48 -12.46
CA TRP A 109 -4.76 6.39 -13.91
C TRP A 109 -6.18 6.45 -14.46
N ARG A 110 -7.14 5.72 -13.87
CA ARG A 110 -8.55 5.76 -14.27
C ARG A 110 -9.16 7.16 -14.10
N LEU A 111 -8.81 7.85 -13.03
CA LEU A 111 -9.28 9.22 -12.79
C LEU A 111 -8.73 10.17 -13.86
N ALA A 112 -7.44 10.12 -14.16
CA ALA A 112 -6.82 10.92 -15.22
C ALA A 112 -7.49 10.66 -16.59
N ARG A 113 -7.86 9.41 -16.88
CA ARG A 113 -8.61 9.05 -18.09
C ARG A 113 -10.03 9.63 -18.10
N ARG A 114 -10.71 9.65 -16.97
CA ARG A 114 -12.08 10.18 -16.87
C ARG A 114 -12.17 11.68 -17.08
N VAL A 115 -11.14 12.43 -16.67
CA VAL A 115 -11.09 13.89 -16.86
C VAL A 115 -10.57 14.30 -18.26
N GLY A 116 -10.53 13.35 -19.20
CA GLY A 116 -10.22 13.62 -20.62
C GLY A 116 -8.74 13.45 -20.99
N GLY A 117 -7.89 12.99 -20.08
CA GLY A 117 -6.49 12.69 -20.36
C GLY A 117 -6.33 11.53 -21.35
N GLY A 118 -5.46 11.68 -22.37
CA GLY A 118 -5.06 10.55 -23.22
C GLY A 118 -4.29 9.48 -22.41
N PRO A 119 -4.18 8.22 -22.90
CA PRO A 119 -3.53 7.15 -22.15
C PRO A 119 -2.08 7.43 -21.82
N ARG A 120 -1.36 8.11 -22.72
CA ARG A 120 0.05 8.53 -22.50
C ARG A 120 0.17 9.52 -21.34
N LEU A 121 -0.70 10.56 -21.34
CA LEU A 121 -0.71 11.57 -20.28
C LEU A 121 -1.11 10.95 -18.94
N ALA A 122 -2.13 10.10 -18.91
CA ALA A 122 -2.55 9.39 -17.69
C ALA A 122 -1.40 8.55 -17.13
N SER A 123 -0.66 7.82 -17.96
CA SER A 123 0.49 7.02 -17.52
C SER A 123 1.64 7.91 -17.02
N LEU A 124 1.95 9.01 -17.71
CA LEU A 124 2.98 9.95 -17.26
C LEU A 124 2.64 10.53 -15.88
N LEU A 125 1.39 10.98 -15.68
CA LEU A 125 0.95 11.52 -14.40
C LEU A 125 1.00 10.44 -13.28
N THR A 126 0.64 9.21 -13.60
CA THR A 126 0.73 8.08 -12.66
C THR A 126 2.18 7.81 -12.26
N LEU A 127 3.11 7.83 -13.21
CA LEU A 127 4.54 7.65 -12.93
C LEU A 127 5.12 8.81 -12.11
N LEU A 128 4.77 10.05 -12.44
CA LEU A 128 5.20 11.22 -11.66
C LEU A 128 4.67 11.15 -10.23
N ALA A 129 3.41 10.75 -10.04
CA ALA A 129 2.85 10.56 -8.70
C ALA A 129 3.52 9.40 -7.93
N ALA A 130 4.06 8.40 -8.61
CA ALA A 130 4.77 7.29 -7.98
C ALA A 130 6.22 7.63 -7.57
N LEU A 131 6.78 8.69 -8.13
CA LEU A 131 8.14 9.16 -7.83
C LEU A 131 8.16 10.27 -6.76
N ALA A 132 6.99 10.84 -6.42
CA ALA A 132 6.85 11.91 -5.43
C ALA A 132 6.73 11.35 -4.01
#